data_011ffc4e591c4ae667eadf9ff48a2ece
#
_entry.id   011ffc4e591c4ae667eadf9ff48a2ece
#
_cell.length_a   1.000
_cell.length_b   1.000
_cell.length_c   1.000
_cell.angle_alpha   90.00
_cell.angle_beta   90.00
_cell.angle_gamma   90.00
#
_symmetry.space_group_name_H-M   'P 1'
#
loop_
_entity.id
_entity.type
_entity.pdbx_description
1 polymer ?
#
loop_
_entity_poly.entity_id
_entity_poly.type
_entity_poly.pdbx_seq_one_letter_code
_entity_poly.pdbx_strand_id
1 'polypeptide(L)'
;MLQPLVTRHPAQTLADLSQRYSDGVPSRAPFFMLHIADKIELRESIHRKENHQQVKPPFFIPTAEHLFSWRRARVTLPFLNFVRSIMPSSTKGVIYALCAFLIWGICPLYFKLLTEVPAAEILTHRIIWSCVLLLALLLATRQWYKVQQVLRQPRQLLNLTLSALLVAGNWLLFIWSVNHNYLLEASLGYYINPLFNILLGMLFLGERLRRLQWVAVALATLGVLIQVVLIGHLPWIALTLAGSFGIYGLIRKQIPVDAQCGLFVETLLLLPLALIYLFGIADSTTSHLAQNGAGLNLLLLAAGVVTTVPLLLFTAGARLIPLSTLGFIQYLGPSIMFLLALFYYGEPVQGAKLLTFGFIWSALALFSWDSWRRSRRNNAA
;
A
#
# COMPACT_ATOMS: atom_id res chain seq x y z
N MET A 1 39.09 44.28 13.50
CA MET A 1 38.46 45.09 12.46
C MET A 1 37.80 44.13 11.46
N LEU A 2 36.50 43.92 11.60
CA LEU A 2 35.69 43.11 10.68
C LEU A 2 34.86 44.08 9.84
N GLN A 3 35.12 44.12 8.54
CA GLN A 3 34.29 44.84 7.57
C GLN A 3 33.08 43.97 7.17
N PRO A 4 31.90 44.55 6.94
CA PRO A 4 30.68 43.81 6.56
C PRO A 4 30.71 43.38 5.09
N LEU A 5 30.29 42.14 4.84
CA LEU A 5 30.06 41.56 3.50
C LEU A 5 28.89 42.29 2.82
N VAL A 6 29.20 43.05 1.80
CA VAL A 6 28.25 43.65 0.88
C VAL A 6 27.58 42.55 0.07
N THR A 7 26.26 42.49 0.12
CA THR A 7 25.41 41.60 -0.70
C THR A 7 25.56 41.99 -2.19
N ARG A 8 26.32 41.21 -2.97
CA ARG A 8 26.39 41.33 -4.45
C ARG A 8 25.16 40.68 -5.10
N HIS A 9 24.67 41.35 -6.15
CA HIS A 9 23.50 40.91 -6.94
C HIS A 9 23.80 39.56 -7.61
N PRO A 10 22.86 38.59 -7.66
CA PRO A 10 23.09 37.22 -8.20
C PRO A 10 23.64 37.18 -9.64
N ALA A 11 23.31 38.17 -10.46
CA ALA A 11 23.76 38.27 -11.84
C ALA A 11 25.29 38.54 -12.00
N GLN A 12 25.93 39.19 -11.02
CA GLN A 12 27.38 39.47 -11.07
C GLN A 12 28.19 38.20 -10.69
N THR A 13 27.64 37.35 -9.86
CA THR A 13 28.28 36.09 -9.46
C THR A 13 28.33 35.07 -10.62
N LEU A 14 27.32 35.10 -11.50
CA LEU A 14 27.25 34.23 -12.68
C LEU A 14 28.21 34.69 -13.80
N ALA A 15 28.39 36.00 -14.00
CA ALA A 15 29.35 36.52 -14.94
C ALA A 15 30.81 36.20 -14.56
N ASP A 16 31.15 36.30 -13.26
CA ASP A 16 32.46 35.93 -12.70
C ASP A 16 32.75 34.42 -12.85
N LEU A 17 31.75 33.57 -12.77
CA LEU A 17 31.88 32.12 -12.95
C LEU A 17 32.06 31.74 -14.44
N SER A 18 31.39 32.44 -15.36
CA SER A 18 31.52 32.17 -16.79
C SER A 18 32.92 32.55 -17.32
N GLN A 19 33.51 33.63 -16.80
CA GLN A 19 34.84 34.09 -17.17
C GLN A 19 35.93 33.16 -16.65
N ARG A 20 35.77 32.56 -15.48
CA ARG A 20 36.69 31.55 -14.94
C ARG A 20 36.65 30.22 -15.68
N TYR A 21 35.56 29.92 -16.40
CA TYR A 21 35.42 28.70 -17.20
C TYR A 21 36.13 28.80 -18.55
N SER A 22 36.31 30.03 -19.08
CA SER A 22 37.06 30.29 -20.31
C SER A 22 38.59 30.15 -20.13
N ASP A 23 39.07 30.25 -18.90
CA ASP A 23 40.52 30.27 -18.58
C ASP A 23 41.08 28.87 -18.19
N GLY A 24 40.34 27.77 -18.48
CA GLY A 24 40.89 26.43 -18.50
C GLY A 24 41.25 25.79 -17.13
N VAL A 25 40.72 26.27 -16.00
CA VAL A 25 40.98 25.70 -14.69
C VAL A 25 39.96 24.59 -14.38
N PRO A 26 40.35 23.31 -14.08
CA PRO A 26 39.41 22.24 -13.80
C PRO A 26 38.79 22.38 -12.42
N SER A 27 37.53 22.85 -12.37
CA SER A 27 36.76 22.86 -11.11
C SER A 27 35.71 21.75 -11.13
N ARG A 28 35.74 20.90 -10.12
CA ARG A 28 34.73 19.86 -9.84
C ARG A 28 33.47 20.52 -9.25
N ALA A 29 32.65 21.11 -10.11
CA ALA A 29 31.30 21.52 -9.71
C ALA A 29 30.31 20.39 -10.02
N PRO A 30 29.40 20.01 -9.10
CA PRO A 30 28.47 18.91 -9.34
C PRO A 30 27.45 19.33 -10.39
N PHE A 31 27.13 18.41 -11.30
CA PHE A 31 26.16 18.47 -12.40
C PHE A 31 24.75 18.98 -12.00
N PHE A 32 24.49 19.09 -10.72
CA PHE A 32 23.25 19.57 -10.11
C PHE A 32 23.05 21.10 -10.22
N MET A 33 24.12 21.88 -10.28
CA MET A 33 24.02 23.36 -10.38
C MET A 33 23.65 23.85 -11.77
N LEU A 34 24.03 23.15 -12.82
CA LEU A 34 23.65 23.47 -14.21
C LEU A 34 22.14 23.28 -14.46
N HIS A 35 21.54 22.28 -13.81
CA HIS A 35 20.10 22.00 -13.96
C HIS A 35 19.19 23.00 -13.22
N ILE A 36 19.73 23.72 -12.24
CA ILE A 36 19.01 24.80 -11.53
C ILE A 36 19.08 26.10 -12.31
N ALA A 37 20.18 26.40 -12.98
CA ALA A 37 20.34 27.60 -13.80
C ALA A 37 19.37 27.58 -15.01
N ASP A 38 19.27 26.46 -15.72
CA ASP A 38 18.32 26.28 -16.85
C ASP A 38 16.86 26.47 -16.43
N LYS A 39 16.48 26.03 -15.21
CA LYS A 39 15.11 26.21 -14.71
C LYS A 39 14.79 27.64 -14.30
N ILE A 40 15.78 28.42 -13.89
CA ILE A 40 15.60 29.83 -13.50
C ILE A 40 15.46 30.71 -14.76
N GLU A 41 16.26 30.49 -15.79
CA GLU A 41 16.14 31.22 -17.07
C GLU A 41 14.81 30.94 -17.79
N LEU A 42 14.34 29.67 -17.75
CA LEU A 42 13.04 29.29 -18.32
C LEU A 42 11.86 29.98 -17.59
N ARG A 43 11.97 30.18 -16.29
CA ARG A 43 10.93 30.82 -15.46
C ARG A 43 10.89 32.35 -15.68
N GLU A 44 12.03 32.98 -15.84
CA GLU A 44 12.10 34.42 -16.14
C GLU A 44 11.64 34.75 -17.59
N SER A 45 11.90 33.88 -18.56
CA SER A 45 11.43 34.01 -19.92
C SER A 45 9.90 33.86 -20.05
N ILE A 46 9.29 33.03 -19.23
CA ILE A 46 7.83 32.85 -19.16
C ILE A 46 7.16 34.09 -18.54
N HIS A 47 7.73 34.67 -17.47
CA HIS A 47 7.19 35.88 -16.84
C HIS A 47 7.36 37.14 -17.70
N ARG A 48 8.38 37.22 -18.58
CA ARG A 48 8.51 38.33 -19.54
C ARG A 48 7.49 38.28 -20.67
N LYS A 49 7.02 37.11 -21.06
CA LYS A 49 5.98 36.94 -22.08
C LYS A 49 4.56 37.25 -21.58
N GLU A 50 4.32 37.10 -20.28
CA GLU A 50 2.99 37.39 -19.71
C GLU A 50 2.73 38.90 -19.48
N ASN A 51 3.77 39.74 -19.41
CA ASN A 51 3.61 41.18 -19.14
C ASN A 51 3.43 42.07 -20.38
N HIS A 52 3.41 41.53 -21.61
CA HIS A 52 3.30 42.32 -22.84
C HIS A 52 1.96 42.22 -23.59
N GLN A 53 0.90 41.62 -22.98
CA GLN A 53 -0.42 41.59 -23.62
C GLN A 53 -1.54 42.03 -22.63
N GLN A 54 -1.63 43.33 -22.36
CA GLN A 54 -2.87 43.96 -21.91
C GLN A 54 -3.28 45.04 -22.89
N VAL A 55 -4.00 44.63 -23.94
CA VAL A 55 -4.85 45.53 -24.73
C VAL A 55 -6.25 44.98 -24.69
N LYS A 56 -7.19 45.71 -24.04
CA LYS A 56 -8.61 45.37 -23.99
C LYS A 56 -9.27 45.73 -25.31
N PRO A 57 -10.07 44.86 -25.95
CA PRO A 57 -11.08 45.25 -26.93
C PRO A 57 -12.46 45.38 -26.26
N PRO A 58 -13.31 46.26 -26.76
CA PRO A 58 -14.66 46.44 -26.26
C PRO A 58 -15.63 45.47 -26.96
N PHE A 59 -16.72 45.18 -26.28
CA PHE A 59 -17.89 44.41 -26.71
C PHE A 59 -17.72 42.89 -26.82
N PHE A 60 -18.28 42.22 -25.80
CA PHE A 60 -18.37 40.75 -25.70
C PHE A 60 -19.79 40.30 -26.08
N ILE A 61 -19.92 39.58 -27.19
CA ILE A 61 -21.10 38.78 -27.52
C ILE A 61 -20.85 37.40 -26.93
N PRO A 62 -21.71 36.80 -26.05
CA PRO A 62 -21.46 35.49 -25.49
C PRO A 62 -21.73 34.43 -26.55
N THR A 63 -20.64 33.79 -27.03
CA THR A 63 -20.70 32.63 -27.88
C THR A 63 -21.02 31.37 -27.05
N ALA A 64 -21.61 30.36 -27.69
CA ALA A 64 -22.14 29.13 -27.09
C ALA A 64 -21.11 28.29 -26.27
N GLU A 65 -19.83 28.68 -26.22
CA GLU A 65 -18.79 28.02 -25.43
C GLU A 65 -18.93 28.25 -23.92
N HIS A 66 -19.62 29.31 -23.48
CA HIS A 66 -19.84 29.56 -22.04
C HIS A 66 -20.86 28.64 -21.38
N LEU A 67 -21.70 27.97 -22.17
CA LEU A 67 -22.65 26.96 -21.66
C LEU A 67 -22.01 25.60 -21.35
N PHE A 68 -20.78 25.36 -21.82
CA PHE A 68 -20.06 24.10 -21.62
C PHE A 68 -19.09 24.13 -20.43
N SER A 69 -18.84 25.26 -19.79
CA SER A 69 -17.86 25.38 -18.69
C SER A 69 -18.38 24.85 -17.34
N TRP A 70 -19.67 24.63 -17.18
CA TRP A 70 -20.29 24.12 -15.95
C TRP A 70 -20.14 22.60 -15.72
N ARG A 71 -19.58 21.86 -16.70
CA ARG A 71 -19.38 20.40 -16.56
C ARG A 71 -18.05 19.97 -15.88
N ARG A 72 -17.24 20.89 -15.42
CA ARG A 72 -16.00 20.57 -14.67
C ARG A 72 -16.10 20.78 -13.16
N ALA A 73 -17.27 20.77 -12.59
CA ALA A 73 -17.41 20.61 -11.15
C ALA A 73 -16.95 19.16 -10.80
N ARG A 74 -15.70 19.04 -10.39
CA ARG A 74 -15.26 17.84 -9.67
C ARG A 74 -16.14 17.74 -8.43
N VAL A 75 -16.98 16.71 -8.36
CA VAL A 75 -17.60 16.28 -7.11
C VAL A 75 -16.46 15.69 -6.27
N THR A 76 -15.62 16.56 -5.73
CA THR A 76 -14.68 16.22 -4.68
C THR A 76 -15.46 16.47 -3.40
N LEU A 77 -15.75 15.39 -2.68
CA LEU A 77 -16.30 15.50 -1.33
C LEU A 77 -15.39 16.44 -0.54
N PRO A 78 -15.86 17.63 -0.10
CA PRO A 78 -15.01 18.65 0.52
C PRO A 78 -14.29 18.13 1.76
N PHE A 79 -14.86 17.14 2.45
CA PHE A 79 -14.26 16.45 3.59
C PHE A 79 -12.98 15.68 3.23
N LEU A 80 -12.91 15.01 2.08
CA LEU A 80 -11.71 14.29 1.64
C LEU A 80 -10.56 15.25 1.26
N ASN A 81 -10.87 16.40 0.71
CA ASN A 81 -9.87 17.42 0.41
C ASN A 81 -9.35 18.12 1.68
N PHE A 82 -10.22 18.36 2.66
CA PHE A 82 -9.85 18.92 3.96
C PHE A 82 -8.87 17.98 4.72
N VAL A 83 -9.19 16.68 4.79
CA VAL A 83 -8.28 15.66 5.38
C VAL A 83 -6.98 15.53 4.57
N ARG A 84 -7.03 15.75 3.27
CA ARG A 84 -5.85 15.65 2.38
C ARG A 84 -4.85 16.79 2.58
N SER A 85 -5.28 17.97 3.03
CA SER A 85 -4.41 19.15 3.18
C SER A 85 -3.72 19.27 4.55
N ILE A 86 -4.26 18.64 5.60
CA ILE A 86 -3.83 18.91 6.99
C ILE A 86 -2.85 17.84 7.52
N MET A 87 -2.88 16.59 7.02
CA MET A 87 -2.03 15.53 7.58
C MET A 87 -0.76 15.29 6.77
N PRO A 88 0.40 15.10 7.41
CA PRO A 88 1.63 14.60 6.77
C PRO A 88 1.38 13.28 6.04
N SER A 89 2.06 13.04 4.93
CA SER A 89 1.92 11.81 4.12
C SER A 89 2.20 10.54 4.94
N SER A 90 3.16 10.59 5.86
CA SER A 90 3.48 9.49 6.77
C SER A 90 2.33 9.14 7.71
N THR A 91 1.63 10.13 8.27
CA THR A 91 0.46 9.91 9.14
C THR A 91 -0.68 9.25 8.37
N LYS A 92 -0.94 9.70 7.12
CA LYS A 92 -1.94 9.04 6.25
C LYS A 92 -1.59 7.59 5.98
N GLY A 93 -0.30 7.30 5.72
CA GLY A 93 0.17 5.93 5.49
C GLY A 93 -0.03 5.03 6.70
N VAL A 94 0.23 5.54 7.90
CA VAL A 94 -0.03 4.80 9.16
C VAL A 94 -1.53 4.52 9.33
N ILE A 95 -2.40 5.53 9.12
CA ILE A 95 -3.85 5.35 9.22
C ILE A 95 -4.35 4.31 8.21
N TYR A 96 -3.90 4.38 6.96
CA TYR A 96 -4.28 3.40 5.94
C TYR A 96 -3.86 1.98 6.33
N ALA A 97 -2.64 1.81 6.83
CA ALA A 97 -2.16 0.51 7.31
C ALA A 97 -2.97 0.00 8.51
N LEU A 98 -3.22 0.86 9.51
CA LEU A 98 -4.05 0.52 10.66
C LEU A 98 -5.45 0.06 10.24
N CYS A 99 -6.14 0.83 9.38
CA CYS A 99 -7.46 0.47 8.89
C CYS A 99 -7.44 -0.86 8.12
N ALA A 100 -6.43 -1.10 7.27
CA ALA A 100 -6.29 -2.36 6.55
C ALA A 100 -6.20 -3.56 7.49
N PHE A 101 -5.31 -3.48 8.48
CA PHE A 101 -5.10 -4.59 9.42
C PHE A 101 -6.21 -4.75 10.46
N LEU A 102 -6.93 -3.67 10.81
CA LEU A 102 -8.17 -3.74 11.58
C LEU A 102 -9.23 -4.54 10.82
N ILE A 103 -9.47 -4.21 9.54
CA ILE A 103 -10.43 -4.93 8.71
C ILE A 103 -10.03 -6.40 8.59
N TRP A 104 -8.76 -6.70 8.27
CA TRP A 104 -8.30 -8.09 8.20
C TRP A 104 -8.37 -8.83 9.53
N GLY A 105 -8.17 -8.14 10.66
CA GLY A 105 -8.30 -8.73 11.99
C GLY A 105 -9.73 -9.20 12.30
N ILE A 106 -10.75 -8.52 11.78
CA ILE A 106 -12.17 -8.88 11.98
C ILE A 106 -12.74 -9.76 10.85
N CYS A 107 -12.00 -9.95 9.73
CA CYS A 107 -12.43 -10.80 8.61
C CYS A 107 -12.85 -12.23 8.99
N PRO A 108 -12.29 -12.90 10.02
CA PRO A 108 -12.77 -14.20 10.42
C PRO A 108 -14.26 -14.25 10.76
N LEU A 109 -14.83 -13.15 11.29
CA LEU A 109 -16.29 -13.06 11.54
C LEU A 109 -17.09 -13.17 10.23
N TYR A 110 -16.63 -12.51 9.17
CA TYR A 110 -17.26 -12.61 7.86
C TYR A 110 -17.10 -14.01 7.25
N PHE A 111 -15.91 -14.60 7.27
CA PHE A 111 -15.69 -15.95 6.71
C PHE A 111 -16.47 -17.03 7.44
N LYS A 112 -16.74 -16.85 8.74
CA LYS A 112 -17.59 -17.79 9.49
C LYS A 112 -19.04 -17.83 8.99
N LEU A 113 -19.53 -16.77 8.34
CA LEU A 113 -20.84 -16.76 7.69
C LEU A 113 -20.87 -17.52 6.35
N LEU A 114 -19.70 -17.92 5.84
CA LEU A 114 -19.50 -18.62 4.57
C LEU A 114 -18.97 -20.05 4.74
N THR A 115 -19.22 -20.68 5.89
CA THR A 115 -18.68 -22.02 6.19
C THR A 115 -19.18 -23.13 5.24
N GLU A 116 -20.35 -22.92 4.61
CA GLU A 116 -20.91 -23.86 3.66
C GLU A 116 -20.32 -23.73 2.26
N VAL A 117 -19.60 -22.62 1.98
CA VAL A 117 -19.01 -22.34 0.67
C VAL A 117 -17.57 -22.84 0.63
N PRO A 118 -17.18 -23.64 -0.38
CA PRO A 118 -15.80 -24.04 -0.55
C PRO A 118 -14.85 -22.84 -0.64
N ALA A 119 -13.71 -22.96 0.04
CA ALA A 119 -12.75 -21.83 0.13
C ALA A 119 -12.26 -21.33 -1.23
N ALA A 120 -12.13 -22.23 -2.22
CA ALA A 120 -11.75 -21.86 -3.59
C ALA A 120 -12.85 -21.03 -4.30
N GLU A 121 -14.14 -21.31 -4.04
CA GLU A 121 -15.25 -20.51 -4.56
C GLU A 121 -15.28 -19.13 -3.89
N ILE A 122 -15.07 -19.05 -2.58
CA ILE A 122 -14.93 -17.76 -1.89
C ILE A 122 -13.83 -16.93 -2.56
N LEU A 123 -12.66 -17.54 -2.83
CA LEU A 123 -11.56 -16.87 -3.52
C LEU A 123 -11.96 -16.37 -4.91
N THR A 124 -12.67 -17.19 -5.67
CA THR A 124 -13.16 -16.83 -6.99
C THR A 124 -14.10 -15.63 -6.95
N HIS A 125 -15.08 -15.64 -6.05
CA HIS A 125 -15.98 -14.52 -5.84
C HIS A 125 -15.22 -13.25 -5.37
N ARG A 126 -14.21 -13.39 -4.52
CA ARG A 126 -13.33 -12.28 -4.12
C ARG A 126 -12.66 -11.62 -5.33
N ILE A 127 -12.14 -12.41 -6.28
CA ILE A 127 -11.49 -11.88 -7.48
C ILE A 127 -12.51 -11.20 -8.40
N ILE A 128 -13.62 -11.88 -8.72
CA ILE A 128 -14.64 -11.37 -9.63
C ILE A 128 -15.24 -10.07 -9.12
N TRP A 129 -15.75 -10.06 -7.88
CA TRP A 129 -16.42 -8.90 -7.32
C TRP A 129 -15.46 -7.76 -6.98
N SER A 130 -14.19 -8.05 -6.67
CA SER A 130 -13.16 -7.01 -6.58
C SER A 130 -12.90 -6.35 -7.92
N CYS A 131 -12.82 -7.13 -9.01
CA CYS A 131 -12.62 -6.59 -10.35
C CYS A 131 -13.80 -5.69 -10.76
N VAL A 132 -15.04 -6.12 -10.53
CA VAL A 132 -16.25 -5.33 -10.81
C VAL A 132 -16.28 -4.05 -10.00
N LEU A 133 -16.02 -4.13 -8.69
CA LEU A 133 -15.99 -2.97 -7.80
C LEU A 133 -14.92 -1.96 -8.21
N LEU A 134 -13.71 -2.43 -8.52
CA LEU A 134 -12.61 -1.58 -8.94
C LEU A 134 -12.87 -0.95 -10.31
N LEU A 135 -13.50 -1.69 -11.24
CA LEU A 135 -13.94 -1.14 -12.52
C LEU A 135 -14.94 0.00 -12.31
N ALA A 136 -15.99 -0.23 -11.51
CA ALA A 136 -16.98 0.78 -11.18
C ALA A 136 -16.32 2.03 -10.55
N LEU A 137 -15.38 1.83 -9.61
CA LEU A 137 -14.65 2.90 -8.96
C LEU A 137 -13.76 3.69 -9.94
N LEU A 138 -13.07 3.01 -10.86
CA LEU A 138 -12.23 3.65 -11.90
C LEU A 138 -13.07 4.48 -12.89
N LEU A 139 -14.24 3.98 -13.28
CA LEU A 139 -15.17 4.70 -14.15
C LEU A 139 -15.76 5.91 -13.42
N ALA A 140 -16.23 5.74 -12.19
CA ALA A 140 -16.77 6.83 -11.36
C ALA A 140 -15.72 7.94 -11.12
N THR A 141 -14.47 7.57 -10.87
CA THR A 141 -13.37 8.53 -10.66
C THR A 141 -12.73 9.03 -11.95
N ARG A 142 -13.20 8.56 -13.11
CA ARG A 142 -12.68 8.89 -14.46
C ARG A 142 -11.17 8.63 -14.61
N GLN A 143 -10.68 7.57 -13.97
CA GLN A 143 -9.25 7.23 -13.97
C GLN A 143 -8.90 6.10 -14.95
N TRP A 144 -9.81 5.73 -15.85
CA TRP A 144 -9.59 4.68 -16.86
C TRP A 144 -8.33 4.90 -17.70
N TYR A 145 -8.00 6.16 -17.99
CA TYR A 145 -6.79 6.50 -18.73
C TYR A 145 -5.49 6.00 -18.08
N LYS A 146 -5.45 5.89 -16.74
CA LYS A 146 -4.29 5.34 -16.02
C LYS A 146 -4.12 3.84 -16.28
N VAL A 147 -5.22 3.10 -16.37
CA VAL A 147 -5.20 1.69 -16.73
C VAL A 147 -4.60 1.52 -18.12
N GLN A 148 -5.07 2.31 -19.09
CA GLN A 148 -4.52 2.27 -20.46
C GLN A 148 -3.02 2.60 -20.50
N GLN A 149 -2.56 3.55 -19.68
CA GLN A 149 -1.14 3.86 -19.55
C GLN A 149 -0.32 2.68 -19.01
N VAL A 150 -0.83 2.00 -17.98
CA VAL A 150 -0.17 0.82 -17.40
C VAL A 150 -0.12 -0.33 -18.40
N LEU A 151 -1.22 -0.62 -19.11
CA LEU A 151 -1.27 -1.69 -20.09
C LEU A 151 -0.31 -1.48 -21.28
N ARG A 152 0.04 -0.22 -21.58
CA ARG A 152 1.03 0.13 -22.60
C ARG A 152 2.48 0.07 -22.12
N GLN A 153 2.71 -0.15 -20.83
CA GLN A 153 4.05 -0.19 -20.24
C GLN A 153 4.42 -1.62 -19.82
N PRO A 154 5.15 -2.38 -20.66
CA PRO A 154 5.37 -3.81 -20.44
C PRO A 154 6.09 -4.11 -19.13
N ARG A 155 7.00 -3.24 -18.67
CA ARG A 155 7.67 -3.42 -17.38
C ARG A 155 6.71 -3.30 -16.19
N GLN A 156 5.77 -2.35 -16.23
CA GLN A 156 4.78 -2.20 -15.17
C GLN A 156 3.78 -3.35 -15.19
N LEU A 157 3.36 -3.76 -16.39
CA LEU A 157 2.47 -4.91 -16.55
C LEU A 157 3.12 -6.20 -16.03
N LEU A 158 4.39 -6.45 -16.37
CA LEU A 158 5.14 -7.63 -15.86
C LEU A 158 5.22 -7.61 -14.32
N ASN A 159 5.54 -6.47 -13.72
CA ASN A 159 5.60 -6.36 -12.26
C ASN A 159 4.23 -6.57 -11.60
N LEU A 160 3.14 -6.08 -12.21
CA LEU A 160 1.78 -6.31 -11.72
C LEU A 160 1.33 -7.76 -11.94
N THR A 161 1.74 -8.41 -13.03
CA THR A 161 1.52 -9.84 -13.25
C THR A 161 2.22 -10.67 -12.16
N LEU A 162 3.49 -10.36 -11.88
CA LEU A 162 4.23 -11.03 -10.81
C LEU A 162 3.57 -10.81 -9.44
N SER A 163 3.12 -9.59 -9.15
CA SER A 163 2.43 -9.28 -7.90
C SER A 163 1.07 -9.99 -7.81
N ALA A 164 0.32 -10.08 -8.90
CA ALA A 164 -0.93 -10.83 -8.98
C ALA A 164 -0.73 -12.33 -8.74
N LEU A 165 0.29 -12.93 -9.36
CA LEU A 165 0.63 -14.35 -9.16
C LEU A 165 1.09 -14.64 -7.72
N LEU A 166 1.87 -13.74 -7.13
CA LEU A 166 2.31 -13.88 -5.72
C LEU A 166 1.13 -13.85 -4.76
N VAL A 167 0.19 -12.91 -4.91
CA VAL A 167 -0.96 -12.82 -4.02
C VAL A 167 -1.96 -13.95 -4.28
N ALA A 168 -2.17 -14.36 -5.53
CA ALA A 168 -3.04 -15.49 -5.87
C ALA A 168 -2.45 -16.81 -5.35
N GLY A 169 -1.15 -17.05 -5.57
CA GLY A 169 -0.44 -18.21 -5.05
C GLY A 169 -0.43 -18.26 -3.52
N ASN A 170 -0.26 -17.10 -2.86
CA ASN A 170 -0.37 -16.98 -1.42
C ASN A 170 -1.75 -17.42 -0.92
N TRP A 171 -2.81 -16.92 -1.52
CA TRP A 171 -4.18 -17.30 -1.14
C TRP A 171 -4.49 -18.77 -1.44
N LEU A 172 -4.02 -19.28 -2.59
CA LEU A 172 -4.19 -20.67 -2.95
C LEU A 172 -3.48 -21.59 -1.95
N LEU A 173 -2.23 -21.27 -1.59
CA LEU A 173 -1.47 -22.03 -0.59
C LEU A 173 -2.14 -21.97 0.78
N PHE A 174 -2.69 -20.81 1.18
CA PHE A 174 -3.44 -20.68 2.42
C PHE A 174 -4.66 -21.59 2.43
N ILE A 175 -5.48 -21.58 1.36
CA ILE A 175 -6.66 -22.42 1.21
C ILE A 175 -6.26 -23.90 1.25
N TRP A 176 -5.25 -24.27 0.48
CA TRP A 176 -4.73 -25.64 0.44
C TRP A 176 -4.30 -26.09 1.86
N SER A 177 -3.61 -25.25 2.59
CA SER A 177 -3.15 -25.55 3.96
C SER A 177 -4.31 -25.79 4.92
N VAL A 178 -5.37 -24.98 4.83
CA VAL A 178 -6.58 -25.16 5.66
C VAL A 178 -7.25 -26.50 5.35
N ASN A 179 -7.39 -26.87 4.07
CA ASN A 179 -8.04 -28.10 3.65
C ASN A 179 -7.23 -29.36 3.97
N HIS A 180 -5.90 -29.24 4.18
CA HIS A 180 -5.02 -30.37 4.49
C HIS A 180 -4.57 -30.37 5.96
N ASN A 181 -5.28 -29.67 6.85
CA ASN A 181 -5.01 -29.61 8.31
C ASN A 181 -3.66 -28.98 8.69
N TYR A 182 -3.05 -28.14 7.81
CA TYR A 182 -1.85 -27.35 8.11
C TYR A 182 -2.17 -25.94 8.63
N LEU A 183 -3.31 -25.77 9.30
CA LEU A 183 -3.78 -24.46 9.77
C LEU A 183 -2.79 -23.80 10.75
N LEU A 184 -2.11 -24.58 11.58
CA LEU A 184 -1.09 -24.05 12.51
C LEU A 184 0.08 -23.42 11.76
N GLU A 185 0.60 -24.09 10.72
CA GLU A 185 1.67 -23.52 9.89
C GLU A 185 1.21 -22.30 9.11
N ALA A 186 0.02 -22.36 8.50
CA ALA A 186 -0.55 -21.21 7.79
C ALA A 186 -0.70 -20.00 8.73
N SER A 187 -1.18 -20.20 9.97
CA SER A 187 -1.29 -19.13 10.96
C SER A 187 0.08 -18.57 11.37
N LEU A 188 1.11 -19.41 11.49
CA LEU A 188 2.47 -18.96 11.79
C LEU A 188 2.99 -17.99 10.72
N GLY A 189 2.58 -18.14 9.45
CA GLY A 189 2.92 -17.22 8.38
C GLY A 189 2.53 -15.77 8.69
N TYR A 190 1.41 -15.54 9.37
CA TYR A 190 0.97 -14.20 9.80
C TYR A 190 1.86 -13.58 10.87
N TYR A 191 2.55 -14.41 11.67
CA TYR A 191 3.51 -13.93 12.67
C TYR A 191 4.89 -13.68 12.06
N ILE A 192 5.30 -14.48 11.07
CA ILE A 192 6.57 -14.33 10.36
C ILE A 192 6.55 -13.15 9.38
N ASN A 193 5.43 -12.90 8.71
CA ASN A 193 5.29 -11.89 7.66
C ASN A 193 5.73 -10.47 8.09
N PRO A 194 5.39 -9.95 9.28
CA PRO A 194 5.92 -8.67 9.75
C PRO A 194 7.43 -8.60 9.79
N LEU A 195 8.09 -9.65 10.28
CA LEU A 195 9.55 -9.74 10.32
C LEU A 195 10.14 -9.79 8.89
N PHE A 196 9.46 -10.52 7.99
CA PHE A 196 9.84 -10.57 6.59
C PHE A 196 9.76 -9.20 5.91
N ASN A 197 8.70 -8.43 6.17
CA ASN A 197 8.57 -7.05 5.69
C ASN A 197 9.68 -6.13 6.19
N ILE A 198 10.08 -6.27 7.46
CA ILE A 198 11.20 -5.53 8.05
C ILE A 198 12.51 -5.90 7.33
N LEU A 199 12.75 -7.19 7.15
CA LEU A 199 13.93 -7.70 6.44
C LEU A 199 14.00 -7.18 5.00
N LEU A 200 12.89 -7.26 4.26
CA LEU A 200 12.81 -6.75 2.89
C LEU A 200 13.02 -5.22 2.83
N GLY A 201 12.48 -4.49 3.80
CA GLY A 201 12.70 -3.05 3.92
C GLY A 201 14.18 -2.70 4.10
N MET A 202 14.90 -3.45 4.94
CA MET A 202 16.33 -3.26 5.15
C MET A 202 17.16 -3.64 3.92
N LEU A 203 16.89 -4.81 3.32
CA LEU A 203 17.71 -5.35 2.22
C LEU A 203 17.48 -4.59 0.91
N PHE A 204 16.23 -4.29 0.54
CA PHE A 204 15.90 -3.77 -0.79
C PHE A 204 15.59 -2.28 -0.82
N LEU A 205 15.21 -1.68 0.31
CA LEU A 205 14.86 -0.27 0.40
C LEU A 205 15.87 0.55 1.19
N GLY A 206 16.92 -0.09 1.73
CA GLY A 206 17.94 0.57 2.54
C GLY A 206 17.40 1.16 3.85
N GLU A 207 16.29 0.64 4.36
CA GLU A 207 15.70 1.09 5.63
C GLU A 207 16.64 0.75 6.78
N ARG A 208 16.92 1.73 7.65
CA ARG A 208 17.81 1.55 8.82
C ARG A 208 17.00 1.61 10.10
N LEU A 209 17.09 0.55 10.87
CA LEU A 209 16.45 0.46 12.17
C LEU A 209 17.30 1.15 13.24
N ARG A 210 16.63 1.81 14.18
CA ARG A 210 17.25 2.41 15.37
C ARG A 210 17.46 1.34 16.45
N ARG A 211 18.27 1.63 17.46
CA ARG A 211 18.58 0.69 18.55
C ARG A 211 17.33 0.12 19.22
N LEU A 212 16.35 0.98 19.57
CA LEU A 212 15.10 0.52 20.18
C LEU A 212 14.23 -0.31 19.22
N GLN A 213 14.26 -0.02 17.93
CA GLN A 213 13.57 -0.83 16.91
C GLN A 213 14.22 -2.20 16.74
N TRP A 214 15.55 -2.31 16.86
CA TRP A 214 16.23 -3.60 16.90
C TRP A 214 15.82 -4.45 18.11
N VAL A 215 15.67 -3.83 19.28
CA VAL A 215 15.13 -4.54 20.47
C VAL A 215 13.71 -5.02 20.22
N ALA A 216 12.86 -4.20 19.59
CA ALA A 216 11.51 -4.59 19.22
C ALA A 216 11.49 -5.77 18.23
N VAL A 217 12.38 -5.76 17.22
CA VAL A 217 12.55 -6.88 16.26
C VAL A 217 12.99 -8.14 16.99
N ALA A 218 13.97 -8.04 17.90
CA ALA A 218 14.44 -9.18 18.68
C ALA A 218 13.31 -9.80 19.53
N LEU A 219 12.51 -8.97 20.22
CA LEU A 219 11.35 -9.44 20.98
C LEU A 219 10.33 -10.15 20.10
N ALA A 220 9.97 -9.55 18.94
CA ALA A 220 9.04 -10.18 18.00
C ALA A 220 9.60 -11.50 17.45
N THR A 221 10.89 -11.54 17.14
CA THR A 221 11.56 -12.77 16.68
C THR A 221 11.53 -13.86 17.75
N LEU A 222 11.78 -13.53 19.02
CA LEU A 222 11.65 -14.50 20.12
C LEU A 222 10.24 -15.06 20.20
N GLY A 223 9.21 -14.23 20.10
CA GLY A 223 7.82 -14.68 20.07
C GLY A 223 7.52 -15.63 18.92
N VAL A 224 8.04 -15.35 17.73
CA VAL A 224 7.89 -16.22 16.55
C VAL A 224 8.66 -17.53 16.72
N LEU A 225 9.89 -17.48 17.24
CA LEU A 225 10.72 -18.68 17.44
C LEU A 225 10.05 -19.68 18.42
N ILE A 226 9.34 -19.20 19.44
CA ILE A 226 8.56 -20.08 20.33
C ILE A 226 7.56 -20.91 19.51
N GLN A 227 6.84 -20.31 18.57
CA GLN A 227 5.88 -21.02 17.73
C GLN A 227 6.56 -21.99 16.76
N VAL A 228 7.71 -21.59 16.18
CA VAL A 228 8.49 -22.46 15.27
C VAL A 228 8.98 -23.71 16.02
N VAL A 229 9.50 -23.55 17.23
CA VAL A 229 9.97 -24.67 18.04
C VAL A 229 8.84 -25.62 18.40
N LEU A 230 7.65 -25.11 18.69
CA LEU A 230 6.47 -25.92 19.00
C LEU A 230 5.96 -26.76 17.83
N ILE A 231 6.15 -26.30 16.59
CA ILE A 231 5.80 -27.06 15.40
C ILE A 231 6.75 -28.25 15.20
N GLY A 232 8.01 -28.14 15.63
CA GLY A 232 8.97 -29.23 15.63
C GLY A 232 9.60 -29.57 14.29
N HIS A 233 9.26 -28.88 13.21
CA HIS A 233 9.85 -29.04 11.88
C HIS A 233 9.95 -27.69 11.15
N LEU A 234 10.65 -27.65 10.01
CA LEU A 234 10.76 -26.43 9.20
C LEU A 234 9.36 -26.04 8.67
N PRO A 235 8.81 -24.86 9.06
CA PRO A 235 7.45 -24.46 8.67
C PRO A 235 7.46 -23.84 7.25
N TRP A 236 7.66 -24.67 6.21
CA TRP A 236 7.80 -24.21 4.83
C TRP A 236 6.56 -23.47 4.33
N ILE A 237 5.36 -23.87 4.76
CA ILE A 237 4.10 -23.20 4.42
C ILE A 237 4.11 -21.77 4.97
N ALA A 238 4.45 -21.62 6.26
CA ALA A 238 4.53 -20.31 6.90
C ALA A 238 5.55 -19.38 6.23
N LEU A 239 6.73 -19.91 5.91
CA LEU A 239 7.78 -19.16 5.22
C LEU A 239 7.36 -18.74 3.81
N THR A 240 6.70 -19.63 3.07
CA THR A 240 6.20 -19.33 1.72
C THR A 240 5.09 -18.29 1.75
N LEU A 241 4.15 -18.40 2.71
CA LEU A 241 3.08 -17.42 2.90
C LEU A 241 3.65 -16.04 3.29
N ALA A 242 4.57 -16.00 4.26
CA ALA A 242 5.21 -14.76 4.67
C ALA A 242 6.05 -14.15 3.55
N GLY A 243 6.84 -14.95 2.84
CA GLY A 243 7.71 -14.52 1.75
C GLY A 243 6.91 -13.99 0.57
N SER A 244 5.91 -14.72 0.09
CA SER A 244 5.09 -14.31 -1.07
C SER A 244 4.33 -13.01 -0.80
N PHE A 245 3.72 -12.85 0.38
CA PHE A 245 3.01 -11.63 0.74
C PHE A 245 3.97 -10.44 1.01
N GLY A 246 5.12 -10.71 1.63
CA GLY A 246 6.15 -9.69 1.84
C GLY A 246 6.72 -9.16 0.51
N ILE A 247 7.04 -10.08 -0.44
CA ILE A 247 7.50 -9.70 -1.78
C ILE A 247 6.40 -8.95 -2.54
N TYR A 248 5.13 -9.37 -2.44
CA TYR A 248 3.99 -8.62 -2.96
C TYR A 248 3.99 -7.18 -2.43
N GLY A 249 4.11 -6.98 -1.12
CA GLY A 249 4.17 -5.65 -0.49
C GLY A 249 5.35 -4.81 -0.99
N LEU A 250 6.52 -5.41 -1.15
CA LEU A 250 7.72 -4.75 -1.69
C LEU A 250 7.51 -4.30 -3.15
N ILE A 251 6.99 -5.17 -4.00
CA ILE A 251 6.71 -4.86 -5.41
C ILE A 251 5.69 -3.72 -5.48
N ARG A 252 4.59 -3.81 -4.73
CA ARG A 252 3.55 -2.77 -4.71
C ARG A 252 4.05 -1.41 -4.20
N LYS A 253 5.06 -1.42 -3.33
CA LYS A 253 5.73 -0.20 -2.87
C LYS A 253 6.61 0.43 -3.96
N GLN A 254 7.27 -0.36 -4.76
CA GLN A 254 8.23 0.11 -5.77
C GLN A 254 7.59 0.49 -7.11
N ILE A 255 6.46 -0.12 -7.49
CA ILE A 255 5.78 0.19 -8.76
C ILE A 255 5.17 1.59 -8.71
N PRO A 256 5.44 2.47 -9.72
CA PRO A 256 4.87 3.82 -9.77
C PRO A 256 3.41 3.83 -10.28
N VAL A 257 2.61 2.86 -9.88
CA VAL A 257 1.17 2.73 -10.20
C VAL A 257 0.36 2.93 -8.93
N ASP A 258 -0.70 3.75 -8.97
CA ASP A 258 -1.53 3.97 -7.80
C ASP A 258 -2.24 2.68 -7.33
N ALA A 259 -2.70 2.69 -6.08
CA ALA A 259 -3.27 1.50 -5.45
C ALA A 259 -4.50 0.97 -6.22
N GLN A 260 -5.38 1.86 -6.65
CA GLN A 260 -6.64 1.52 -7.30
C GLN A 260 -6.40 0.92 -8.70
N CYS A 261 -5.61 1.60 -9.53
CA CYS A 261 -5.29 1.13 -10.88
C CYS A 261 -4.51 -0.19 -10.84
N GLY A 262 -3.50 -0.29 -9.98
CA GLY A 262 -2.71 -1.51 -9.89
C GLY A 262 -3.51 -2.72 -9.39
N LEU A 263 -4.37 -2.54 -8.36
CA LEU A 263 -5.20 -3.63 -7.87
C LEU A 263 -6.24 -4.07 -8.92
N PHE A 264 -6.77 -3.11 -9.71
CA PHE A 264 -7.65 -3.46 -10.83
C PHE A 264 -6.94 -4.32 -11.86
N VAL A 265 -5.73 -3.95 -12.28
CA VAL A 265 -4.96 -4.72 -13.26
C VAL A 265 -4.62 -6.12 -12.70
N GLU A 266 -4.24 -6.23 -11.43
CA GLU A 266 -4.00 -7.51 -10.76
C GLU A 266 -5.25 -8.41 -10.77
N THR A 267 -6.41 -7.88 -10.40
CA THR A 267 -7.67 -8.65 -10.40
C THR A 267 -8.13 -8.97 -11.82
N LEU A 268 -7.91 -8.09 -12.79
CA LEU A 268 -8.22 -8.33 -14.21
C LEU A 268 -7.37 -9.47 -14.79
N LEU A 269 -6.10 -9.55 -14.41
CA LEU A 269 -5.20 -10.64 -14.84
C LEU A 269 -5.60 -12.00 -14.24
N LEU A 270 -6.15 -11.99 -13.02
CA LEU A 270 -6.64 -13.21 -12.35
C LEU A 270 -8.06 -13.60 -12.76
N LEU A 271 -8.83 -12.68 -13.34
CA LEU A 271 -10.23 -12.88 -13.69
C LEU A 271 -10.47 -14.09 -14.60
N PRO A 272 -9.68 -14.33 -15.67
CA PRO A 272 -9.87 -15.51 -16.52
C PRO A 272 -9.75 -16.82 -15.73
N LEU A 273 -8.77 -16.92 -14.83
CA LEU A 273 -8.59 -18.11 -13.98
C LEU A 273 -9.76 -18.31 -13.03
N ALA A 274 -10.27 -17.22 -12.44
CA ALA A 274 -11.44 -17.24 -11.57
C ALA A 274 -12.69 -17.69 -12.33
N LEU A 275 -12.91 -17.20 -13.55
CA LEU A 275 -14.07 -17.60 -14.38
C LEU A 275 -13.96 -19.06 -14.83
N ILE A 276 -12.78 -19.52 -15.25
CA ILE A 276 -12.55 -20.93 -15.61
C ILE A 276 -12.85 -21.84 -14.40
N TYR A 277 -12.41 -21.46 -13.22
CA TYR A 277 -12.70 -22.23 -12.00
C TYR A 277 -14.22 -22.28 -11.73
N LEU A 278 -14.88 -21.12 -11.71
CA LEU A 278 -16.30 -21.04 -11.33
C LEU A 278 -17.23 -21.76 -12.32
N PHE A 279 -16.97 -21.65 -13.63
CA PHE A 279 -17.85 -22.20 -14.66
C PHE A 279 -17.39 -23.55 -15.21
N GLY A 280 -16.17 -23.98 -14.97
CA GLY A 280 -15.60 -25.21 -15.52
C GLY A 280 -15.19 -26.26 -14.50
N ILE A 281 -14.95 -25.87 -13.23
CA ILE A 281 -14.39 -26.79 -12.23
C ILE A 281 -15.26 -26.86 -10.97
N ALA A 282 -15.90 -25.74 -10.57
CA ALA A 282 -16.71 -25.68 -9.37
C ALA A 282 -17.99 -26.54 -9.54
N ASP A 283 -18.16 -27.51 -8.66
CA ASP A 283 -19.28 -28.47 -8.66
C ASP A 283 -19.96 -28.55 -7.28
N SER A 284 -20.01 -27.45 -6.55
CA SER A 284 -20.69 -27.38 -5.28
C SER A 284 -22.12 -26.86 -5.41
N THR A 285 -22.95 -27.11 -4.41
CA THR A 285 -24.33 -26.57 -4.35
C THR A 285 -24.37 -25.05 -4.31
N THR A 286 -23.26 -24.40 -3.93
CA THR A 286 -23.15 -22.93 -3.83
C THR A 286 -22.55 -22.25 -5.06
N SER A 287 -22.06 -23.02 -6.05
CA SER A 287 -21.44 -22.49 -7.28
C SER A 287 -22.41 -21.73 -8.18
N HIS A 288 -23.70 -22.06 -8.13
CA HIS A 288 -24.74 -21.46 -8.95
C HIS A 288 -25.50 -20.37 -8.20
N LEU A 289 -25.17 -19.11 -8.44
CA LEU A 289 -25.82 -17.95 -7.82
C LEU A 289 -27.35 -17.94 -7.97
N ALA A 290 -27.89 -18.51 -9.06
CA ALA A 290 -29.33 -18.55 -9.29
C ALA A 290 -30.06 -19.53 -8.34
N GLN A 291 -29.35 -20.48 -7.76
CA GLN A 291 -29.91 -21.49 -6.84
C GLN A 291 -29.71 -21.10 -5.37
N ASN A 292 -28.82 -20.16 -5.11
CA ASN A 292 -28.51 -19.67 -3.77
C ASN A 292 -29.60 -18.75 -3.22
N GLY A 293 -29.79 -18.77 -1.91
CA GLY A 293 -30.62 -17.77 -1.21
C GLY A 293 -30.03 -16.36 -1.35
N ALA A 294 -30.88 -15.34 -1.31
CA ALA A 294 -30.47 -13.93 -1.45
C ALA A 294 -29.40 -13.51 -0.42
N GLY A 295 -29.49 -14.03 0.80
CA GLY A 295 -28.50 -13.75 1.88
C GLY A 295 -27.09 -14.27 1.54
N LEU A 296 -26.99 -15.50 1.02
CA LEU A 296 -25.70 -16.06 0.61
C LEU A 296 -25.12 -15.29 -0.58
N ASN A 297 -25.94 -14.97 -1.58
CA ASN A 297 -25.48 -14.18 -2.73
C ASN A 297 -24.97 -12.80 -2.31
N LEU A 298 -25.64 -12.12 -1.34
CA LEU A 298 -25.17 -10.85 -0.82
C LEU A 298 -23.81 -10.99 -0.09
N LEU A 299 -23.60 -12.07 0.67
CA LEU A 299 -22.33 -12.36 1.28
C LEU A 299 -21.24 -12.61 0.23
N LEU A 300 -21.52 -13.41 -0.80
CA LEU A 300 -20.57 -13.67 -1.89
C LEU A 300 -20.19 -12.37 -2.65
N LEU A 301 -21.16 -11.51 -2.89
CA LEU A 301 -20.93 -10.18 -3.49
C LEU A 301 -20.10 -9.28 -2.57
N ALA A 302 -20.37 -9.30 -1.26
CA ALA A 302 -19.61 -8.55 -0.26
C ALA A 302 -18.14 -8.98 -0.18
N ALA A 303 -17.80 -10.21 -0.65
CA ALA A 303 -16.42 -10.69 -0.73
C ALA A 303 -15.51 -9.75 -1.52
N GLY A 304 -16.04 -9.10 -2.56
CA GLY A 304 -15.32 -8.08 -3.33
C GLY A 304 -14.93 -6.86 -2.46
N VAL A 305 -15.84 -6.37 -1.64
CA VAL A 305 -15.60 -5.21 -0.74
C VAL A 305 -14.61 -5.59 0.34
N VAL A 306 -14.83 -6.72 1.01
CA VAL A 306 -13.98 -7.26 2.10
C VAL A 306 -12.55 -7.51 1.62
N THR A 307 -12.36 -7.79 0.34
CA THR A 307 -11.04 -7.95 -0.29
C THR A 307 -10.45 -6.61 -0.74
N THR A 308 -11.24 -5.84 -1.50
CA THR A 308 -10.74 -4.62 -2.18
C THR A 308 -10.36 -3.52 -1.20
N VAL A 309 -11.20 -3.26 -0.20
CA VAL A 309 -10.99 -2.13 0.70
C VAL A 309 -9.69 -2.26 1.49
N PRO A 310 -9.42 -3.37 2.21
CA PRO A 310 -8.16 -3.49 2.95
C PRO A 310 -6.93 -3.56 2.03
N LEU A 311 -7.01 -4.19 0.85
CA LEU A 311 -5.89 -4.22 -0.11
C LEU A 311 -5.58 -2.84 -0.69
N LEU A 312 -6.58 -2.01 -0.98
CA LEU A 312 -6.38 -0.61 -1.37
C LEU A 312 -5.70 0.19 -0.26
N LEU A 313 -6.18 0.05 0.96
CA LEU A 313 -5.62 0.72 2.13
C LEU A 313 -4.19 0.24 2.41
N PHE A 314 -3.94 -1.07 2.38
CA PHE A 314 -2.60 -1.65 2.53
C PHE A 314 -1.62 -1.11 1.48
N THR A 315 -1.99 -1.18 0.19
CA THR A 315 -1.13 -0.73 -0.90
C THR A 315 -0.88 0.78 -0.85
N ALA A 316 -1.90 1.57 -0.53
CA ALA A 316 -1.76 3.01 -0.33
C ALA A 316 -0.85 3.32 0.87
N GLY A 317 -1.01 2.60 1.98
CA GLY A 317 -0.18 2.70 3.18
C GLY A 317 1.27 2.32 2.92
N ALA A 318 1.51 1.17 2.29
CA ALA A 318 2.86 0.67 1.97
C ALA A 318 3.69 1.66 1.16
N ARG A 319 3.06 2.45 0.30
CA ARG A 319 3.73 3.49 -0.50
C ARG A 319 4.11 4.75 0.29
N LEU A 320 3.46 5.00 1.41
CA LEU A 320 3.61 6.24 2.20
C LEU A 320 4.49 6.08 3.42
N ILE A 321 4.66 4.85 3.93
CA ILE A 321 5.45 4.57 5.13
C ILE A 321 6.56 3.55 4.84
N PRO A 322 7.61 3.49 5.68
CA PRO A 322 8.61 2.43 5.63
C PRO A 322 8.00 1.05 5.74
N LEU A 323 8.59 0.06 5.04
CA LEU A 323 8.12 -1.33 5.07
C LEU A 323 8.31 -1.95 6.46
N SER A 324 9.33 -1.53 7.19
CA SER A 324 9.53 -1.86 8.60
C SER A 324 8.39 -1.38 9.49
N THR A 325 7.91 -0.13 9.30
CA THR A 325 6.76 0.41 10.03
C THR A 325 5.48 -0.36 9.67
N LEU A 326 5.27 -0.66 8.38
CA LEU A 326 4.14 -1.46 7.90
C LEU A 326 4.15 -2.84 8.55
N GLY A 327 5.31 -3.50 8.64
CA GLY A 327 5.48 -4.79 9.28
C GLY A 327 5.07 -4.78 10.75
N PHE A 328 5.48 -3.78 11.55
CA PHE A 328 5.04 -3.69 12.93
C PHE A 328 3.51 -3.49 13.05
N ILE A 329 2.92 -2.61 12.22
CA ILE A 329 1.45 -2.39 12.22
C ILE A 329 0.70 -3.69 11.86
N GLN A 330 1.27 -4.53 11.03
CA GLN A 330 0.68 -5.79 10.59
C GLN A 330 0.38 -6.76 11.73
N TYR A 331 1.14 -6.72 12.84
CA TYR A 331 0.83 -7.53 14.03
C TYR A 331 -0.54 -7.23 14.65
N LEU A 332 -1.17 -6.11 14.30
CA LEU A 332 -2.53 -5.78 14.72
C LEU A 332 -3.55 -6.84 14.26
N GLY A 333 -3.42 -7.35 13.03
CA GLY A 333 -4.31 -8.38 12.48
C GLY A 333 -4.34 -9.65 13.35
N PRO A 334 -3.22 -10.37 13.52
CA PRO A 334 -3.15 -11.53 14.42
C PRO A 334 -3.56 -11.22 15.85
N SER A 335 -3.27 -10.01 16.37
CA SER A 335 -3.68 -9.64 17.73
C SER A 335 -5.19 -9.57 17.87
N ILE A 336 -5.90 -8.97 16.90
CA ILE A 336 -7.36 -8.92 16.89
C ILE A 336 -7.95 -10.32 16.73
N MET A 337 -7.40 -11.13 15.83
CA MET A 337 -7.84 -12.53 15.64
C MET A 337 -7.70 -13.33 16.93
N PHE A 338 -6.59 -13.16 17.66
CA PHE A 338 -6.39 -13.78 18.96
C PHE A 338 -7.42 -13.34 20.00
N LEU A 339 -7.69 -12.02 20.08
CA LEU A 339 -8.69 -11.49 21.00
C LEU A 339 -10.11 -11.99 20.66
N LEU A 340 -10.44 -12.10 19.37
CA LEU A 340 -11.70 -12.69 18.91
C LEU A 340 -11.80 -14.17 19.29
N ALA A 341 -10.73 -14.95 19.10
CA ALA A 341 -10.70 -16.36 19.48
C ALA A 341 -10.95 -16.53 20.98
N LEU A 342 -10.29 -15.71 21.79
CA LEU A 342 -10.40 -15.76 23.25
C LEU A 342 -11.77 -15.28 23.77
N PHE A 343 -12.19 -14.07 23.39
CA PHE A 343 -13.34 -13.41 24.02
C PHE A 343 -14.67 -13.68 23.30
N TYR A 344 -14.64 -13.87 21.99
CA TYR A 344 -15.86 -14.07 21.21
C TYR A 344 -16.16 -15.56 20.97
N TYR A 345 -15.11 -16.36 20.66
CA TYR A 345 -15.29 -17.80 20.40
C TYR A 345 -15.06 -18.68 21.63
N GLY A 346 -14.53 -18.13 22.73
CA GLY A 346 -14.27 -18.89 23.96
C GLY A 346 -13.24 -20.01 23.79
N GLU A 347 -12.30 -19.87 22.82
CA GLU A 347 -11.28 -20.90 22.59
C GLU A 347 -10.32 -20.99 23.79
N PRO A 348 -9.93 -22.22 24.21
CA PRO A 348 -9.00 -22.41 25.31
C PRO A 348 -7.62 -21.84 24.94
N VAL A 349 -7.07 -21.01 25.82
CA VAL A 349 -5.79 -20.37 25.61
C VAL A 349 -4.65 -21.30 25.96
N GLN A 350 -3.80 -21.59 24.97
CA GLN A 350 -2.54 -22.28 25.20
C GLN A 350 -1.49 -21.31 25.75
N GLY A 351 -0.78 -21.69 26.82
CA GLY A 351 0.23 -20.84 27.47
C GLY A 351 1.31 -20.33 26.52
N ALA A 352 1.72 -21.14 25.56
CA ALA A 352 2.68 -20.75 24.53
C ALA A 352 2.17 -19.62 23.61
N LYS A 353 0.88 -19.59 23.27
CA LYS A 353 0.28 -18.49 22.51
C LYS A 353 0.29 -17.20 23.33
N LEU A 354 -0.04 -17.25 24.62
CA LEU A 354 0.04 -16.10 25.52
C LEU A 354 1.46 -15.52 25.58
N LEU A 355 2.45 -16.40 25.74
CA LEU A 355 3.85 -15.97 25.78
C LEU A 355 4.27 -15.30 24.47
N THR A 356 3.91 -15.88 23.33
CA THR A 356 4.16 -15.29 21.99
C THR A 356 3.54 -13.89 21.87
N PHE A 357 2.26 -13.73 22.23
CA PHE A 357 1.59 -12.44 22.20
C PHE A 357 2.19 -11.45 23.20
N GLY A 358 2.63 -11.91 24.36
CA GLY A 358 3.36 -11.07 25.32
C GLY A 358 4.62 -10.44 24.69
N PHE A 359 5.43 -11.22 24.00
CA PHE A 359 6.60 -10.72 23.26
C PHE A 359 6.22 -9.77 22.12
N ILE A 360 5.20 -10.12 21.32
CA ILE A 360 4.75 -9.31 20.19
C ILE A 360 4.19 -7.96 20.68
N TRP A 361 3.35 -7.96 21.71
CA TRP A 361 2.77 -6.71 22.24
C TRP A 361 3.85 -5.83 22.91
N SER A 362 4.83 -6.42 23.57
CA SER A 362 5.99 -5.70 24.09
C SER A 362 6.81 -5.06 22.96
N ALA A 363 7.01 -5.79 21.85
CA ALA A 363 7.68 -5.25 20.66
C ALA A 363 6.90 -4.09 20.03
N LEU A 364 5.58 -4.23 19.91
CA LEU A 364 4.69 -3.18 19.38
C LEU A 364 4.71 -1.92 20.25
N ALA A 365 4.62 -2.09 21.57
CA ALA A 365 4.67 -0.99 22.53
C ALA A 365 6.01 -0.23 22.41
N LEU A 366 7.13 -0.95 22.37
CA LEU A 366 8.46 -0.37 22.27
C LEU A 366 8.67 0.38 20.94
N PHE A 367 8.25 -0.24 19.82
CA PHE A 367 8.32 0.39 18.49
C PHE A 367 7.46 1.65 18.40
N SER A 368 6.23 1.59 18.92
CA SER A 368 5.29 2.71 18.92
C SER A 368 5.81 3.87 19.78
N TRP A 369 6.37 3.57 20.95
CA TRP A 369 7.01 4.53 21.84
C TRP A 369 8.17 5.25 21.17
N ASP A 370 9.09 4.50 20.52
CA ASP A 370 10.23 5.09 19.81
C ASP A 370 9.79 6.01 18.67
N SER A 371 8.78 5.58 17.91
CA SER A 371 8.21 6.35 16.79
C SER A 371 7.54 7.64 17.29
N TRP A 372 6.77 7.57 18.35
CA TRP A 372 6.10 8.72 18.97
C TRP A 372 7.09 9.74 19.57
N ARG A 373 8.12 9.28 20.30
CA ARG A 373 9.18 10.15 20.82
C ARG A 373 9.84 10.96 19.71
N ARG A 374 10.11 10.34 18.58
CA ARG A 374 10.70 11.02 17.42
C ARG A 374 9.76 12.05 16.81
N SER A 375 8.49 11.69 16.62
CA SER A 375 7.49 12.63 16.07
C SER A 375 7.42 13.91 16.91
N ARG A 376 7.41 13.77 18.25
CA ARG A 376 7.42 14.94 19.16
C ARG A 376 8.69 15.77 19.02
N ARG A 377 9.87 15.15 18.91
CA ARG A 377 11.13 15.88 18.75
C ARG A 377 11.20 16.65 17.44
N ASN A 378 10.71 16.07 16.35
CA ASN A 378 10.69 16.75 15.05
C ASN A 378 9.68 17.90 14.97
N ASN A 379 8.63 17.88 15.79
CA ASN A 379 7.65 18.97 15.85
C ASN A 379 8.07 20.09 16.84
N ALA A 380 9.08 19.87 17.65
CA ALA A 380 9.62 20.83 18.62
C ALA A 380 10.90 21.52 18.14
N ALA A 381 11.47 21.06 17.02
CA ALA A 381 12.61 21.66 16.32
C ALA A 381 12.15 22.41 15.06
#